data_afa901da90fcc6a60da6616473cff710
#
_entry.id   afa901da90fcc6a60da6616473cff710
#
_cell.length_a   1.000
_cell.length_b   1.000
_cell.length_c   1.000
_cell.angle_alpha   90.00
_cell.angle_beta   90.00
_cell.angle_gamma   90.00
#
_symmetry.space_group_name_H-M   'P 1'
#
loop_
_entity.id
_entity.type
_entity.pdbx_description
1 polymer ?
#
loop_
_entity_poly.entity_id
_entity_poly.type
_entity_poly.pdbx_seq_one_letter_code
_entity_poly.pdbx_strand_id
1 'polypeptide(L)'
;FTLTWAEDSGKKVKGRVCDENKQPIIGANVYWEGTQNGTTSDVDGNFELERKGDSKNLVVSYIGYMTEVTPVDEKDDAMQIILKGEIALDEVVVSERKMGTIASRTSVLQTQKITYDEICRAACCNLAESFETNPSVDVSYSDAATGARQIKLLGLAGTYVQMLTENYPNFRGAASLYGLDYVPGAWMESIQVSKGTSSVKNGYEALAGQINVEFKKPPTADIFSANVFASDAGRYEGNADASWHINDKLSTALLVHYSNDKMQHDGNDDGFLDTPLREQVNVMNRWYHKLDKYVAQYGVRYLHESRTGGQDTKHHDFTDPYRIHLNTNRAELFTKQAYIIDKEKVESVALILSGSYHEQKSRYDRTPYNVYQNNVYASLLYEKEFTPMHSLSTGLSMNYDGFDENLVQYAGGESVRHAYDRTEVVPGAYAQYTFNLNDKLILLAGVRADYSTLYDFFVTPRVHIKYNPFDWFHIRASAGKGFRTANVLAENNFLLSSSRKMYIADNLDQEEAWNTGLNLSFYIPLFGKELSLSGEWYYTDFLKQIVVDMDSDPHAVRFYNLDGRSYSNSFQVEASYPFFRGFTLTAAYR
;
A
#
# COMPACT_ATOMS: atom_id res chain seq x y z
N PHE A 1 15.89 58.92 -8.16
CA PHE A 1 15.82 57.94 -7.05
C PHE A 1 16.34 56.61 -7.56
N THR A 2 17.63 56.37 -7.29
CA THR A 2 18.28 55.06 -7.52
C THR A 2 18.07 54.21 -6.30
N LEU A 3 17.30 53.14 -6.43
CA LEU A 3 17.17 52.06 -5.45
C LEU A 3 18.43 51.18 -5.58
N THR A 4 19.38 51.33 -4.68
CA THR A 4 20.46 50.37 -4.45
C THR A 4 19.85 49.18 -3.66
N TRP A 5 19.83 48.03 -4.28
CA TRP A 5 19.62 46.76 -3.58
C TRP A 5 20.89 46.47 -2.78
N ALA A 6 20.79 46.48 -1.45
CA ALA A 6 21.83 45.91 -0.59
C ALA A 6 21.76 44.40 -0.77
N GLU A 7 22.80 43.78 -1.30
CA GLU A 7 23.04 42.35 -1.19
C GLU A 7 23.29 42.05 0.29
N ASP A 8 22.31 41.45 0.92
CA ASP A 8 22.47 40.83 2.22
C ASP A 8 23.31 39.56 2.02
N SER A 9 24.62 39.67 2.33
CA SER A 9 25.53 38.55 2.29
C SER A 9 25.18 37.59 3.44
N GLY A 10 24.29 36.67 3.16
CA GLY A 10 23.81 35.66 4.11
C GLY A 10 24.99 34.93 4.77
N LYS A 11 24.98 34.86 6.10
CA LYS A 11 25.93 34.06 6.88
C LYS A 11 25.90 32.62 6.37
N LYS A 12 27.06 32.06 6.01
CA LYS A 12 27.18 30.67 5.54
C LYS A 12 27.51 29.77 6.73
N VAL A 13 26.84 28.63 6.80
CA VAL A 13 27.15 27.54 7.72
C VAL A 13 28.02 26.53 6.99
N LYS A 14 29.11 26.10 7.63
CA LYS A 14 30.01 25.07 7.10
C LYS A 14 30.01 23.87 8.03
N GLY A 15 30.19 22.70 7.48
CA GLY A 15 30.27 21.49 8.27
C GLY A 15 30.84 20.32 7.48
N ARG A 16 30.95 19.19 8.17
CA ARG A 16 31.39 17.93 7.58
C ARG A 16 30.41 16.82 7.96
N VAL A 17 29.96 16.05 6.98
CA VAL A 17 29.10 14.87 7.16
C VAL A 17 29.98 13.62 7.15
N CYS A 18 29.86 12.81 8.19
CA CYS A 18 30.60 11.55 8.35
C CYS A 18 29.66 10.41 8.78
N ASP A 19 30.12 9.17 8.61
CA ASP A 19 29.52 8.01 9.25
C ASP A 19 29.98 7.81 10.71
N GLU A 20 29.48 6.77 11.37
CA GLU A 20 29.85 6.39 12.74
C GLU A 20 31.34 6.03 12.89
N ASN A 21 32.01 5.67 11.80
CA ASN A 21 33.45 5.39 11.75
C ASN A 21 34.30 6.63 11.38
N LYS A 22 33.66 7.82 11.32
CA LYS A 22 34.25 9.09 10.93
C LYS A 22 34.76 9.15 9.47
N GLN A 23 34.26 8.24 8.61
CA GLN A 23 34.49 8.29 7.18
C GLN A 23 33.62 9.39 6.56
N PRO A 24 34.13 10.19 5.62
CA PRO A 24 33.35 11.23 4.97
C PRO A 24 32.22 10.61 4.14
N ILE A 25 31.03 11.18 4.22
CA ILE A 25 29.90 10.81 3.36
C ILE A 25 29.82 11.81 2.23
N ILE A 26 30.03 11.33 1.00
CA ILE A 26 30.03 12.13 -0.23
C ILE A 26 28.60 12.20 -0.76
N GLY A 27 28.13 13.41 -1.12
CA GLY A 27 26.81 13.58 -1.73
C GLY A 27 25.64 13.49 -0.75
N ALA A 28 25.89 13.60 0.57
CA ALA A 28 24.80 13.73 1.54
C ALA A 28 24.04 15.05 1.32
N ASN A 29 22.71 14.98 1.27
CA ASN A 29 21.87 16.16 1.16
C ASN A 29 21.87 16.92 2.48
N VAL A 30 22.17 18.20 2.45
CA VAL A 30 22.18 19.10 3.62
C VAL A 30 21.28 20.29 3.31
N TYR A 31 20.21 20.48 4.07
CA TYR A 31 19.24 21.55 3.82
C TYR A 31 18.62 22.09 5.11
N TRP A 32 18.12 23.33 5.07
CA TRP A 32 17.40 23.92 6.19
C TRP A 32 15.99 23.32 6.32
N GLU A 33 15.64 22.89 7.53
CA GLU A 33 14.33 22.29 7.83
C GLU A 33 13.19 23.19 7.36
N GLY A 34 12.25 22.62 6.61
CA GLY A 34 11.10 23.35 6.06
C GLY A 34 11.42 24.28 4.88
N THR A 35 12.63 24.23 4.31
CA THR A 35 13.05 25.05 3.16
C THR A 35 13.56 24.18 2.01
N GLN A 36 13.70 24.76 0.84
CA GLN A 36 14.39 24.15 -0.31
C GLN A 36 15.84 24.60 -0.45
N ASN A 37 16.33 25.39 0.52
CA ASN A 37 17.69 25.85 0.52
C ASN A 37 18.60 24.73 1.04
N GLY A 38 19.31 24.06 0.16
CA GLY A 38 20.16 22.92 0.45
C GLY A 38 21.40 22.87 -0.43
N THR A 39 22.33 22.02 -0.04
CA THR A 39 23.56 21.68 -0.74
C THR A 39 23.86 20.19 -0.56
N THR A 40 24.90 19.69 -1.22
CA THR A 40 25.41 18.34 -1.01
C THR A 40 26.84 18.38 -0.46
N SER A 41 27.22 17.36 0.32
CA SER A 41 28.61 17.23 0.81
C SER A 41 29.57 16.85 -0.34
N ASP A 42 30.77 17.37 -0.30
CA ASP A 42 31.85 17.10 -1.25
C ASP A 42 32.56 15.75 -0.98
N VAL A 43 33.65 15.48 -1.73
CA VAL A 43 34.44 14.23 -1.62
C VAL A 43 35.10 14.03 -0.26
N ASP A 44 35.28 15.06 0.52
CA ASP A 44 35.82 15.03 1.88
C ASP A 44 34.71 15.11 2.94
N GLY A 45 33.43 15.05 2.49
CA GLY A 45 32.25 15.16 3.32
C GLY A 45 31.87 16.58 3.73
N ASN A 46 32.61 17.62 3.27
CA ASN A 46 32.35 18.99 3.67
C ASN A 46 31.16 19.59 2.91
N PHE A 47 30.45 20.50 3.57
CA PHE A 47 29.38 21.28 2.96
C PHE A 47 29.47 22.75 3.36
N GLU A 48 28.92 23.60 2.51
CA GLU A 48 28.73 25.01 2.77
C GLU A 48 27.32 25.42 2.30
N LEU A 49 26.52 26.01 3.20
CA LEU A 49 25.13 26.36 2.94
C LEU A 49 24.82 27.76 3.47
N GLU A 50 24.22 28.61 2.61
CA GLU A 50 23.75 29.93 3.02
C GLU A 50 22.54 29.81 3.95
N ARG A 51 22.48 30.63 4.98
CA ARG A 51 21.34 30.73 5.88
C ARG A 51 20.26 31.59 5.21
N LYS A 52 19.19 30.97 4.74
CA LYS A 52 17.99 31.64 4.20
C LYS A 52 16.77 31.20 4.97
N GLY A 53 16.03 32.16 5.56
CA GLY A 53 14.81 31.92 6.33
C GLY A 53 15.03 31.78 7.85
N ASP A 54 13.94 31.50 8.56
CA ASP A 54 13.91 31.46 10.04
C ASP A 54 14.22 30.08 10.63
N SER A 55 14.57 29.09 9.81
CA SER A 55 14.87 27.73 10.29
C SER A 55 16.19 27.72 11.07
N LYS A 56 16.15 27.07 12.23
CA LYS A 56 17.31 26.87 13.10
C LYS A 56 17.89 25.46 13.02
N ASN A 57 17.25 24.56 12.27
CA ASN A 57 17.65 23.17 12.17
C ASN A 57 18.19 22.86 10.77
N LEU A 58 19.34 22.18 10.71
CA LEU A 58 19.86 21.54 9.51
C LEU A 58 19.41 20.09 9.47
N VAL A 59 18.88 19.68 8.34
CA VAL A 59 18.54 18.29 8.04
C VAL A 59 19.60 17.72 7.13
N VAL A 60 20.20 16.59 7.53
CA VAL A 60 21.20 15.89 6.73
C VAL A 60 20.71 14.48 6.46
N SER A 61 20.64 14.12 5.20
CA SER A 61 20.16 12.81 4.75
C SER A 61 21.08 12.24 3.68
N TYR A 62 21.28 10.92 3.74
CA TYR A 62 22.01 10.17 2.73
C TYR A 62 21.42 8.76 2.62
N ILE A 63 21.47 8.19 1.40
CA ILE A 63 20.92 6.84 1.14
C ILE A 63 21.62 5.82 2.03
N GLY A 64 20.84 5.03 2.78
CA GLY A 64 21.36 4.03 3.70
C GLY A 64 21.74 4.54 5.10
N TYR A 65 21.42 5.80 5.41
CA TYR A 65 21.66 6.42 6.71
C TYR A 65 20.38 7.03 7.28
N MET A 66 20.26 7.03 8.60
CA MET A 66 19.18 7.74 9.29
C MET A 66 19.33 9.24 9.06
N THR A 67 18.24 9.91 8.74
CA THR A 67 18.23 11.36 8.61
C THR A 67 18.51 11.99 9.97
N GLU A 68 19.51 12.86 10.04
CA GLU A 68 19.89 13.60 11.25
C GLU A 68 19.38 15.04 11.17
N VAL A 69 18.77 15.50 12.26
CA VAL A 69 18.32 16.90 12.39
C VAL A 69 19.14 17.56 13.49
N THR A 70 19.98 18.51 13.10
CA THR A 70 20.92 19.16 14.01
C THR A 70 20.56 20.64 14.17
N PRO A 71 20.29 21.13 15.39
CA PRO A 71 20.11 22.56 15.64
C PRO A 71 21.42 23.32 15.41
N VAL A 72 21.31 24.49 14.77
CA VAL A 72 22.46 25.35 14.43
C VAL A 72 22.33 26.69 15.15
N ASP A 73 23.23 26.96 16.04
CA ASP A 73 23.31 28.27 16.70
C ASP A 73 24.01 29.33 15.82
N GLU A 74 23.77 30.61 16.10
CA GLU A 74 24.34 31.72 15.31
C GLU A 74 25.89 31.81 15.36
N LYS A 75 26.51 31.06 16.25
CA LYS A 75 27.95 31.05 16.50
C LYS A 75 28.69 29.84 15.93
N ASP A 76 27.96 28.89 15.35
CA ASP A 76 28.54 27.64 14.83
C ASP A 76 29.10 27.87 13.41
N ASP A 77 30.43 28.14 13.34
CA ASP A 77 31.15 28.33 12.08
C ASP A 77 31.64 27.03 11.42
N ALA A 78 31.67 25.90 12.18
CA ALA A 78 32.02 24.57 11.66
C ALA A 78 31.41 23.49 12.54
N MET A 79 30.65 22.57 11.93
CA MET A 79 30.00 21.47 12.65
C MET A 79 30.34 20.11 12.01
N GLN A 80 30.39 19.08 12.86
CA GLN A 80 30.51 17.71 12.39
C GLN A 80 29.17 16.98 12.61
N ILE A 81 28.58 16.48 11.54
CA ILE A 81 27.32 15.75 11.57
C ILE A 81 27.62 14.27 11.29
N ILE A 82 27.21 13.40 12.21
CA ILE A 82 27.45 11.96 12.10
C ILE A 82 26.13 11.30 11.75
N LEU A 83 26.05 10.75 10.53
CA LEU A 83 24.92 9.95 10.12
C LEU A 83 25.09 8.50 10.61
N LYS A 84 24.03 7.96 11.19
CA LYS A 84 23.96 6.54 11.60
C LYS A 84 23.44 5.71 10.46
N GLY A 85 24.11 4.60 10.13
CA GLY A 85 23.70 3.72 9.06
C GLY A 85 22.31 3.16 9.30
N GLU A 86 21.39 3.35 8.37
CA GLU A 86 20.09 2.71 8.33
C GLU A 86 20.10 1.63 7.25
N ILE A 87 19.81 0.39 7.64
CA ILE A 87 19.67 -0.70 6.69
C ILE A 87 18.19 -0.81 6.37
N ALA A 88 17.75 -0.06 5.37
CA ALA A 88 16.39 -0.18 4.85
C ALA A 88 16.39 -1.13 3.65
N LEU A 89 15.58 -2.17 3.71
CA LEU A 89 15.17 -3.00 2.58
C LEU A 89 14.06 -2.34 1.74
N ASP A 90 13.63 -1.16 2.14
CA ASP A 90 12.58 -0.39 1.50
C ASP A 90 13.16 0.86 0.84
N GLU A 91 12.54 1.27 -0.25
CA GLU A 91 12.82 2.54 -0.93
C GLU A 91 12.89 3.67 0.12
N VAL A 92 14.06 4.33 0.23
CA VAL A 92 14.28 5.40 1.20
C VAL A 92 13.35 6.57 0.84
N VAL A 93 12.23 6.64 1.51
CA VAL A 93 11.41 7.85 1.52
C VAL A 93 11.96 8.74 2.64
N VAL A 94 12.63 9.82 2.28
CA VAL A 94 12.98 10.90 3.22
C VAL A 94 11.67 11.39 3.84
N SER A 95 11.39 10.96 5.06
CA SER A 95 10.21 11.40 5.78
C SER A 95 10.54 12.66 6.57
N GLU A 96 10.48 13.82 5.91
CA GLU A 96 10.01 14.99 6.65
C GLU A 96 8.65 14.64 7.25
N ARG A 97 8.40 14.95 8.53
CA ARG A 97 7.04 14.84 9.12
C ARG A 97 6.12 15.86 8.46
N LYS A 98 5.82 15.67 7.18
CA LYS A 98 4.75 16.41 6.49
C LYS A 98 3.47 15.70 6.82
N MET A 99 2.57 16.40 7.51
CA MET A 99 1.19 15.95 7.68
C MET A 99 0.53 15.86 6.31
N GLY A 100 -0.22 14.81 6.05
CA GLY A 100 -1.05 14.66 4.87
C GLY A 100 -0.62 13.53 3.94
N THR A 101 -1.26 13.50 2.77
CA THR A 101 -0.86 12.64 1.66
C THR A 101 0.30 13.29 0.91
N ILE A 102 1.43 12.60 0.85
CA ILE A 102 2.66 13.11 0.24
C ILE A 102 2.90 12.39 -1.08
N ALA A 103 2.92 13.13 -2.20
CA ALA A 103 3.39 12.60 -3.46
C ALA A 103 4.93 12.48 -3.42
N SER A 104 5.46 11.30 -3.74
CA SER A 104 6.90 11.09 -3.80
C SER A 104 7.51 11.90 -4.94
N ARG A 105 8.48 12.77 -4.61
CA ARG A 105 9.24 13.53 -5.62
C ARG A 105 10.44 12.76 -6.15
N THR A 106 10.99 11.84 -5.35
CA THR A 106 12.19 11.07 -5.70
C THR A 106 11.88 9.80 -6.46
N SER A 107 10.78 9.12 -6.13
CA SER A 107 10.38 7.87 -6.79
C SER A 107 10.14 8.05 -8.28
N VAL A 108 10.61 7.07 -9.08
CA VAL A 108 10.27 6.96 -10.51
C VAL A 108 8.82 6.51 -10.70
N LEU A 109 8.30 5.71 -9.77
CA LEU A 109 6.90 5.32 -9.71
C LEU A 109 6.03 6.49 -9.24
N GLN A 110 4.82 6.60 -9.78
CA GLN A 110 3.84 7.58 -9.28
C GLN A 110 3.24 7.06 -7.98
N THR A 111 3.90 7.39 -6.87
CA THR A 111 3.55 6.91 -5.53
C THR A 111 3.13 8.07 -4.64
N GLN A 112 2.02 7.88 -3.93
CA GLN A 112 1.56 8.75 -2.85
C GLN A 112 1.69 7.99 -1.53
N LYS A 113 2.17 8.65 -0.47
CA LYS A 113 2.25 8.13 0.89
C LYS A 113 1.25 8.83 1.79
N ILE A 114 0.33 8.08 2.38
CA ILE A 114 -0.54 8.52 3.47
C ILE A 114 0.23 8.24 4.76
N THR A 115 0.52 9.28 5.53
CA THR A 115 1.33 9.19 6.75
C THR A 115 0.50 8.78 7.95
N TYR A 116 1.16 8.29 9.02
CA TYR A 116 0.52 7.98 10.29
C TYR A 116 -0.27 9.18 10.86
N ASP A 117 0.29 10.38 10.78
CA ASP A 117 -0.37 11.61 11.26
C ASP A 117 -1.69 11.89 10.51
N GLU A 118 -1.75 11.58 9.20
CA GLU A 118 -2.98 11.69 8.42
C GLU A 118 -4.01 10.64 8.81
N ILE A 119 -3.58 9.40 9.00
CA ILE A 119 -4.43 8.29 9.44
C ILE A 119 -5.04 8.61 10.81
N CYS A 120 -4.24 9.12 11.75
CA CYS A 120 -4.71 9.53 13.08
C CYS A 120 -5.66 10.73 13.02
N ARG A 121 -5.36 11.74 12.17
CA ARG A 121 -6.20 12.94 12.02
C ARG A 121 -7.56 12.61 11.44
N ALA A 122 -7.63 11.72 10.49
CA ALA A 122 -8.87 11.23 9.90
C ALA A 122 -9.62 10.24 10.82
N ALA A 123 -9.06 9.93 12.03
CA ALA A 123 -9.60 8.97 12.97
C ALA A 123 -9.95 7.62 12.34
N CYS A 124 -9.11 7.16 11.40
CA CYS A 124 -9.35 5.95 10.62
C CYS A 124 -9.29 4.71 11.51
N CYS A 125 -10.39 3.97 11.56
CA CYS A 125 -10.48 2.75 12.35
C CYS A 125 -9.92 1.54 11.58
N ASN A 126 -9.92 1.58 10.23
CA ASN A 126 -9.39 0.53 9.37
C ASN A 126 -8.80 1.08 8.07
N LEU A 127 -8.24 0.19 7.25
CA LEU A 127 -7.59 0.57 6.00
C LEU A 127 -8.58 1.21 5.00
N ALA A 128 -9.83 0.76 4.93
CA ALA A 128 -10.82 1.35 4.03
C ALA A 128 -11.05 2.83 4.33
N GLU A 129 -11.24 3.18 5.58
CA GLU A 129 -11.48 4.55 6.03
C GLU A 129 -10.27 5.47 5.81
N SER A 130 -9.06 4.90 5.75
CA SER A 130 -7.83 5.67 5.52
C SER A 130 -7.73 6.28 4.12
N PHE A 131 -8.58 5.88 3.18
CA PHE A 131 -8.63 6.46 1.84
C PHE A 131 -9.64 7.58 1.68
N GLU A 132 -10.52 7.85 2.65
CA GLU A 132 -11.58 8.88 2.54
C GLU A 132 -11.03 10.29 2.29
N THR A 133 -9.81 10.57 2.76
CA THR A 133 -9.12 11.84 2.49
C THR A 133 -8.22 11.82 1.25
N ASN A 134 -8.13 10.68 0.54
CA ASN A 134 -7.27 10.52 -0.62
C ASN A 134 -8.07 10.61 -1.92
N PRO A 135 -7.85 11.63 -2.77
CA PRO A 135 -8.64 11.82 -3.99
C PRO A 135 -8.35 10.78 -5.08
N SER A 136 -7.35 9.93 -4.90
CA SER A 136 -6.92 8.94 -5.90
C SER A 136 -7.57 7.58 -5.72
N VAL A 137 -8.06 7.27 -4.52
CA VAL A 137 -8.69 5.98 -4.20
C VAL A 137 -10.11 6.24 -3.72
N ASP A 138 -11.08 5.71 -4.44
CA ASP A 138 -12.46 5.71 -3.96
C ASP A 138 -12.70 4.46 -3.14
N VAL A 139 -13.46 4.61 -2.06
CA VAL A 139 -13.98 3.50 -1.27
C VAL A 139 -15.49 3.53 -1.31
N SER A 140 -16.09 2.40 -1.59
CA SER A 140 -17.56 2.24 -1.59
C SER A 140 -17.95 0.89 -1.02
N TYR A 141 -19.16 0.80 -0.49
CA TYR A 141 -19.73 -0.50 -0.15
C TYR A 141 -20.13 -1.25 -1.43
N SER A 142 -19.83 -2.54 -1.50
CA SER A 142 -20.32 -3.43 -2.55
C SER A 142 -21.79 -3.79 -2.33
N ASP A 143 -22.15 -3.96 -1.07
CA ASP A 143 -23.52 -4.21 -0.60
C ASP A 143 -23.65 -3.82 0.89
N ALA A 144 -24.86 -3.50 1.31
CA ALA A 144 -25.17 -3.17 2.69
C ALA A 144 -25.27 -4.42 3.57
N ALA A 145 -25.74 -5.54 3.02
CA ALA A 145 -26.09 -6.73 3.79
C ALA A 145 -24.87 -7.43 4.39
N THR A 146 -23.74 -7.48 3.67
CA THR A 146 -22.48 -8.04 4.18
C THR A 146 -21.50 -6.96 4.65
N GLY A 147 -21.73 -5.70 4.24
CA GLY A 147 -20.85 -4.58 4.51
C GLY A 147 -19.50 -4.70 3.83
N ALA A 148 -19.42 -5.47 2.73
CA ALA A 148 -18.19 -5.57 1.94
C ALA A 148 -17.83 -4.22 1.33
N ARG A 149 -16.55 -3.83 1.47
CA ARG A 149 -16.02 -2.57 0.93
C ARG A 149 -15.09 -2.84 -0.22
N GLN A 150 -15.23 -2.05 -1.27
CA GLN A 150 -14.36 -2.11 -2.44
C GLN A 150 -13.67 -0.78 -2.65
N ILE A 151 -12.41 -0.85 -3.05
CA ILE A 151 -11.68 0.30 -3.56
C ILE A 151 -11.84 0.38 -5.08
N LYS A 152 -11.73 1.60 -5.61
CA LYS A 152 -11.54 1.86 -7.04
C LYS A 152 -10.29 2.70 -7.22
N LEU A 153 -9.43 2.27 -8.11
CA LEU A 153 -8.22 2.99 -8.50
C LEU A 153 -8.19 3.13 -10.02
N LEU A 154 -7.98 4.33 -10.52
CA LEU A 154 -8.04 4.65 -11.95
C LEU A 154 -9.40 4.28 -12.61
N GLY A 155 -10.49 4.34 -11.85
CA GLY A 155 -11.84 3.93 -12.31
C GLY A 155 -12.07 2.42 -12.39
N LEU A 156 -11.07 1.61 -12.04
CA LEU A 156 -11.13 0.14 -12.05
C LEU A 156 -11.39 -0.43 -10.66
N ALA A 157 -12.04 -1.60 -10.62
CA ALA A 157 -12.33 -2.31 -9.37
C ALA A 157 -11.06 -2.69 -8.61
N GLY A 158 -11.15 -2.77 -7.29
CA GLY A 158 -10.04 -3.08 -6.39
C GLY A 158 -9.40 -4.45 -6.62
N THR A 159 -10.10 -5.36 -7.27
CA THR A 159 -9.56 -6.66 -7.68
C THR A 159 -8.40 -6.52 -8.69
N TYR A 160 -8.28 -5.40 -9.40
CA TYR A 160 -7.16 -5.08 -10.29
C TYR A 160 -6.02 -4.31 -9.60
N VAL A 161 -6.16 -4.04 -8.30
CA VAL A 161 -5.15 -3.40 -7.47
C VAL A 161 -4.45 -4.45 -6.64
N GLN A 162 -3.13 -4.52 -6.76
CA GLN A 162 -2.34 -5.44 -5.94
C GLN A 162 -2.24 -4.92 -4.51
N MET A 163 -2.71 -5.72 -3.55
CA MET A 163 -2.59 -5.42 -2.14
C MET A 163 -1.31 -6.05 -1.56
N LEU A 164 -0.50 -5.23 -0.92
CA LEU A 164 0.72 -5.66 -0.24
C LEU A 164 0.66 -5.28 1.24
N THR A 165 1.30 -6.09 2.05
CA THR A 165 1.71 -5.75 3.41
C THR A 165 3.22 -5.78 3.44
N GLU A 166 3.85 -4.64 3.76
CA GLU A 166 5.32 -4.54 3.84
C GLU A 166 6.04 -5.20 2.63
N ASN A 167 5.55 -4.91 1.42
CA ASN A 167 6.08 -5.36 0.13
C ASN A 167 5.97 -6.88 -0.17
N TYR A 168 5.12 -7.62 0.54
CA TYR A 168 4.73 -8.96 0.11
C TYR A 168 3.21 -9.02 -0.18
N PRO A 169 2.76 -9.82 -1.17
CA PRO A 169 1.35 -9.95 -1.51
C PRO A 169 0.51 -10.42 -0.33
N ASN A 170 -0.60 -9.73 -0.05
CA ASN A 170 -1.53 -10.06 1.02
C ASN A 170 -2.97 -9.70 0.61
N PHE A 171 -3.97 -10.15 1.35
CA PHE A 171 -5.40 -9.87 1.14
C PHE A 171 -5.87 -10.16 -0.29
N ARG A 172 -5.45 -11.30 -0.84
CA ARG A 172 -5.85 -11.80 -2.16
C ARG A 172 -6.81 -12.98 -2.02
N GLY A 173 -7.51 -13.32 -3.10
CA GLY A 173 -8.44 -14.45 -3.12
C GLY A 173 -9.59 -14.29 -2.12
N ALA A 174 -9.76 -15.25 -1.22
CA ALA A 174 -10.86 -15.26 -0.24
C ALA A 174 -10.81 -14.08 0.74
N ALA A 175 -9.62 -13.53 1.00
CA ALA A 175 -9.47 -12.36 1.87
C ALA A 175 -9.72 -11.03 1.16
N SER A 176 -9.82 -10.96 -0.18
CA SER A 176 -9.85 -9.70 -0.93
C SER A 176 -11.09 -8.85 -0.62
N LEU A 177 -12.25 -9.49 -0.47
CA LEU A 177 -13.53 -8.79 -0.31
C LEU A 177 -13.64 -8.02 1.01
N TYR A 178 -13.10 -8.59 2.11
CA TYR A 178 -13.18 -7.99 3.45
C TYR A 178 -11.82 -7.54 3.98
N GLY A 179 -10.74 -7.72 3.21
CA GLY A 179 -9.36 -7.48 3.63
C GLY A 179 -9.06 -6.05 4.07
N LEU A 180 -9.79 -5.07 3.53
CA LEU A 180 -9.67 -3.66 3.94
C LEU A 180 -10.10 -3.43 5.40
N ASP A 181 -11.06 -4.20 5.89
CA ASP A 181 -11.52 -4.13 7.28
C ASP A 181 -10.63 -4.91 8.25
N TYR A 182 -9.79 -5.81 7.73
CA TYR A 182 -8.90 -6.63 8.55
C TYR A 182 -7.68 -5.87 9.08
N VAL A 183 -7.40 -4.68 8.56
CA VAL A 183 -6.23 -3.88 8.93
C VAL A 183 -6.65 -2.75 9.87
N PRO A 184 -6.34 -2.82 11.18
CA PRO A 184 -6.65 -1.75 12.12
C PRO A 184 -5.88 -0.47 11.81
N GLY A 185 -6.54 0.68 11.86
CA GLY A 185 -5.94 1.99 11.61
C GLY A 185 -4.76 2.30 12.53
N ALA A 186 -4.92 1.98 13.81
CA ALA A 186 -3.90 2.21 14.83
C ALA A 186 -2.59 1.42 14.63
N TRP A 187 -2.60 0.35 13.82
CA TRP A 187 -1.41 -0.47 13.52
C TRP A 187 -0.58 0.06 12.38
N MET A 188 -1.17 0.91 11.51
CA MET A 188 -0.53 1.39 10.30
C MET A 188 0.45 2.52 10.60
N GLU A 189 1.66 2.41 10.09
CA GLU A 189 2.66 3.48 10.08
C GLU A 189 2.51 4.35 8.82
N SER A 190 2.20 3.73 7.70
CA SER A 190 1.89 4.44 6.47
C SER A 190 1.21 3.53 5.44
N ILE A 191 0.57 4.16 4.45
CA ILE A 191 0.02 3.49 3.29
C ILE A 191 0.65 4.12 2.05
N GLN A 192 1.15 3.29 1.14
CA GLN A 192 1.71 3.72 -0.14
C GLN A 192 0.75 3.31 -1.25
N VAL A 193 0.32 4.28 -2.04
CA VAL A 193 -0.55 4.08 -3.21
C VAL A 193 0.25 4.37 -4.46
N SER A 194 0.54 3.36 -5.25
CA SER A 194 1.21 3.48 -6.55
C SER A 194 0.20 3.27 -7.67
N LYS A 195 0.08 4.25 -8.56
CA LYS A 195 -0.86 4.24 -9.68
C LYS A 195 -0.22 3.64 -10.94
N GLY A 196 -1.02 2.95 -11.73
CA GLY A 196 -0.58 2.28 -12.96
C GLY A 196 0.21 1.02 -12.66
N THR A 197 1.10 0.64 -13.57
CA THR A 197 1.97 -0.52 -13.34
C THR A 197 2.96 -0.26 -12.20
N SER A 198 3.27 -1.30 -11.43
CA SER A 198 4.26 -1.25 -10.35
C SER A 198 5.61 -1.86 -10.79
N SER A 199 6.57 -1.96 -9.86
CA SER A 199 7.82 -2.68 -10.08
C SER A 199 7.58 -4.19 -10.34
N VAL A 200 8.39 -4.81 -11.22
CA VAL A 200 8.32 -6.27 -11.48
C VAL A 200 8.76 -7.11 -10.28
N LYS A 201 9.52 -6.54 -9.33
CA LYS A 201 9.92 -7.23 -8.10
C LYS A 201 8.75 -7.58 -7.18
N ASN A 202 7.66 -6.81 -7.22
CA ASN A 202 6.48 -7.03 -6.37
C ASN A 202 5.47 -8.02 -6.98
N GLY A 203 5.80 -8.64 -8.12
CA GLY A 203 4.96 -9.63 -8.78
C GLY A 203 4.29 -9.13 -10.06
N TYR A 204 3.36 -9.90 -10.57
CA TYR A 204 2.70 -9.71 -11.87
C TYR A 204 1.30 -9.08 -11.75
N GLU A 205 0.71 -9.00 -10.55
CA GLU A 205 -0.73 -8.76 -10.34
C GLU A 205 -1.16 -7.29 -10.38
N ALA A 206 -0.26 -6.32 -10.42
CA ALA A 206 -0.63 -4.90 -10.49
C ALA A 206 -1.09 -4.51 -11.90
N LEU A 207 -2.40 -4.50 -12.16
CA LEU A 207 -2.99 -4.08 -13.43
C LEU A 207 -3.36 -2.58 -13.41
N ALA A 208 -4.01 -2.12 -12.32
CA ALA A 208 -4.41 -0.72 -12.14
C ALA A 208 -3.51 0.03 -11.17
N GLY A 209 -2.84 -0.68 -10.29
CA GLY A 209 -1.97 -0.10 -9.27
C GLY A 209 -1.62 -1.06 -8.16
N GLN A 210 -0.98 -0.51 -7.14
CA GLN A 210 -0.53 -1.24 -5.97
C GLN A 210 -0.77 -0.40 -4.72
N ILE A 211 -1.24 -1.05 -3.66
CA ILE A 211 -1.36 -0.46 -2.33
C ILE A 211 -0.49 -1.29 -1.39
N ASN A 212 0.48 -0.65 -0.74
CA ASN A 212 1.32 -1.27 0.27
C ASN A 212 1.05 -0.65 1.63
N VAL A 213 0.80 -1.48 2.63
CA VAL A 213 0.57 -1.08 4.02
C VAL A 213 1.80 -1.42 4.84
N GLU A 214 2.37 -0.39 5.48
CA GLU A 214 3.44 -0.55 6.45
C GLU A 214 2.87 -0.51 7.86
N PHE A 215 3.20 -1.50 8.70
CA PHE A 215 2.82 -1.52 10.10
C PHE A 215 3.91 -0.92 10.98
N LYS A 216 3.54 -0.43 12.18
CA LYS A 216 4.46 0.01 13.23
C LYS A 216 5.54 -1.06 13.47
N LYS A 217 6.81 -0.66 13.47
CA LYS A 217 7.96 -1.57 13.62
C LYS A 217 8.51 -1.53 15.04
N PRO A 218 8.92 -2.68 15.62
CA PRO A 218 9.37 -2.73 17.02
C PRO A 218 10.45 -1.71 17.40
N PRO A 219 11.45 -1.36 16.54
CA PRO A 219 12.48 -0.40 16.92
C PRO A 219 12.00 1.05 17.02
N THR A 220 10.92 1.42 16.32
CA THR A 220 10.43 2.80 16.19
C THR A 220 9.05 3.00 16.84
N ALA A 221 8.40 1.91 17.24
CA ALA A 221 7.10 1.97 17.92
C ALA A 221 7.24 2.48 19.35
N ASP A 222 6.20 3.15 19.84
CA ASP A 222 6.11 3.57 21.22
C ASP A 222 6.21 2.37 22.17
N ILE A 223 6.77 2.57 23.38
CA ILE A 223 6.85 1.52 24.42
C ILE A 223 5.46 0.99 24.73
N PHE A 224 4.48 1.88 24.82
CA PHE A 224 3.08 1.53 24.97
C PHE A 224 2.20 2.61 24.36
N SER A 225 1.20 2.19 23.59
CA SER A 225 0.17 3.05 23.04
C SER A 225 -1.20 2.38 23.20
N ALA A 226 -2.21 3.16 23.52
CA ALA A 226 -3.58 2.68 23.59
C ALA A 226 -4.51 3.71 22.93
N ASN A 227 -5.48 3.20 22.18
CA ASN A 227 -6.50 4.02 21.51
C ASN A 227 -7.87 3.38 21.72
N VAL A 228 -8.86 4.21 22.00
CA VAL A 228 -10.26 3.79 22.12
C VAL A 228 -11.11 4.70 21.23
N PHE A 229 -11.98 4.08 20.44
CA PHE A 229 -12.94 4.76 19.60
C PHE A 229 -14.35 4.32 19.96
N ALA A 230 -15.29 5.28 19.95
CA ALA A 230 -16.72 5.02 20.13
C ALA A 230 -17.52 5.94 19.22
N SER A 231 -18.58 5.45 18.60
CA SER A 231 -19.51 6.25 17.81
C SER A 231 -20.94 6.12 18.32
N ASP A 232 -21.77 7.07 17.95
CA ASP A 232 -23.22 7.07 18.22
C ASP A 232 -23.96 5.97 17.47
N ALA A 233 -23.39 5.48 16.34
CA ALA A 233 -23.86 4.29 15.64
C ALA A 233 -23.61 2.97 16.39
N GLY A 234 -23.04 3.02 17.61
CA GLY A 234 -22.83 1.84 18.47
C GLY A 234 -21.58 1.02 18.14
N ARG A 235 -20.64 1.61 17.40
CA ARG A 235 -19.33 1.01 17.15
C ARG A 235 -18.36 1.36 18.29
N TYR A 236 -17.72 0.35 18.83
CA TYR A 236 -16.69 0.48 19.86
C TYR A 236 -15.42 -0.22 19.41
N GLU A 237 -14.28 0.43 19.55
CA GLU A 237 -12.98 -0.16 19.23
C GLU A 237 -11.97 0.12 20.34
N GLY A 238 -11.10 -0.86 20.57
CA GLY A 238 -9.95 -0.74 21.44
C GLY A 238 -8.71 -1.26 20.76
N ASN A 239 -7.65 -0.46 20.77
CA ASN A 239 -6.33 -0.83 20.29
C ASN A 239 -5.33 -0.68 21.43
N ALA A 240 -4.41 -1.62 21.55
CA ALA A 240 -3.27 -1.54 22.43
C ALA A 240 -2.05 -2.12 21.74
N ASP A 241 -0.97 -1.38 21.74
CA ASP A 241 0.31 -1.85 21.24
C ASP A 241 1.42 -1.55 22.24
N ALA A 242 2.35 -2.49 22.34
CA ALA A 242 3.50 -2.39 23.22
C ALA A 242 4.75 -2.90 22.54
N SER A 243 5.85 -2.19 22.68
CA SER A 243 7.14 -2.59 22.13
C SER A 243 8.21 -2.68 23.23
N TRP A 244 9.14 -3.62 23.05
CA TRP A 244 10.24 -3.87 23.98
C TRP A 244 11.55 -4.05 23.22
N HIS A 245 12.57 -3.35 23.67
CA HIS A 245 13.95 -3.64 23.31
C HIS A 245 14.50 -4.70 24.27
N ILE A 246 14.70 -5.92 23.79
CA ILE A 246 15.29 -6.99 24.59
C ILE A 246 16.78 -6.73 24.79
N ASN A 247 17.41 -6.22 23.74
CA ASN A 247 18.79 -5.70 23.72
C ASN A 247 18.97 -4.80 22.49
N ASP A 248 20.15 -4.25 22.29
CA ASP A 248 20.47 -3.33 21.17
C ASP A 248 20.27 -3.93 19.76
N LYS A 249 20.14 -5.26 19.67
CA LYS A 249 20.01 -6.00 18.40
C LYS A 249 18.65 -6.61 18.19
N LEU A 250 17.84 -6.75 19.23
CA LEU A 250 16.58 -7.49 19.19
C LEU A 250 15.48 -6.71 19.87
N SER A 251 14.40 -6.46 19.15
CA SER A 251 13.18 -5.85 19.66
C SER A 251 11.94 -6.63 19.22
N THR A 252 10.87 -6.49 19.99
CA THR A 252 9.57 -7.11 19.70
C THR A 252 8.44 -6.14 19.97
N ALA A 253 7.32 -6.33 19.28
CA ALA A 253 6.09 -5.60 19.53
C ALA A 253 4.88 -6.54 19.48
N LEU A 254 3.93 -6.27 20.37
CA LEU A 254 2.61 -6.89 20.40
C LEU A 254 1.57 -5.83 20.08
N LEU A 255 0.73 -6.11 19.09
CA LEU A 255 -0.38 -5.26 18.68
C LEU A 255 -1.68 -6.04 18.89
N VAL A 256 -2.66 -5.41 19.54
CA VAL A 256 -3.96 -6.00 19.84
C VAL A 256 -5.05 -5.04 19.39
N HIS A 257 -6.06 -5.55 18.73
CA HIS A 257 -7.24 -4.81 18.29
C HIS A 257 -8.49 -5.61 18.61
N TYR A 258 -9.51 -4.91 19.13
CA TYR A 258 -10.86 -5.40 19.27
C TYR A 258 -11.82 -4.36 18.73
N SER A 259 -12.79 -4.78 17.93
CA SER A 259 -13.90 -3.92 17.50
C SER A 259 -15.22 -4.66 17.62
N ASN A 260 -16.26 -3.88 17.92
CA ASN A 260 -17.61 -4.37 18.11
C ASN A 260 -18.60 -3.35 17.58
N ASP A 261 -19.53 -3.81 16.73
CA ASP A 261 -20.64 -3.02 16.19
C ASP A 261 -21.90 -3.88 16.34
N LYS A 262 -22.66 -3.65 17.40
CA LYS A 262 -23.83 -4.49 17.78
C LYS A 262 -25.15 -3.72 17.85
N MET A 263 -25.19 -2.45 17.48
CA MET A 263 -26.44 -1.70 17.41
C MET A 263 -27.11 -1.95 16.06
N GLN A 264 -28.37 -2.36 16.10
CA GLN A 264 -29.19 -2.51 14.90
C GLN A 264 -29.71 -1.13 14.50
N HIS A 265 -29.46 -0.74 13.26
CA HIS A 265 -29.92 0.48 12.64
C HIS A 265 -30.63 0.18 11.34
N ASP A 266 -31.83 0.75 11.21
CA ASP A 266 -32.66 0.77 10.00
C ASP A 266 -33.13 2.22 9.83
N GLY A 267 -32.32 3.05 9.18
CA GLY A 267 -32.57 4.49 9.07
C GLY A 267 -33.59 4.87 8.01
N ASN A 268 -33.90 3.96 7.08
CA ASN A 268 -34.88 4.14 6.02
C ASN A 268 -36.20 3.36 6.25
N ASP A 269 -36.28 2.60 7.37
CA ASP A 269 -37.46 1.84 7.80
C ASP A 269 -37.92 0.79 6.75
N ASP A 270 -36.95 0.15 6.08
CA ASP A 270 -37.23 -0.91 5.09
C ASP A 270 -37.22 -2.32 5.70
N GLY A 271 -36.93 -2.44 6.99
CA GLY A 271 -36.86 -3.68 7.74
C GLY A 271 -35.54 -4.43 7.59
N PHE A 272 -34.51 -3.82 6.98
CA PHE A 272 -33.17 -4.37 6.88
C PHE A 272 -32.16 -3.52 7.65
N LEU A 273 -31.08 -4.16 8.09
CA LEU A 273 -29.97 -3.46 8.73
C LEU A 273 -29.23 -2.63 7.68
N ASP A 274 -29.00 -1.34 7.95
CA ASP A 274 -28.19 -0.44 7.11
C ASP A 274 -26.72 -0.92 7.01
N THR A 275 -26.20 -1.51 8.09
CA THR A 275 -24.86 -2.11 8.17
C THR A 275 -24.91 -3.41 8.96
N PRO A 276 -24.09 -4.42 8.62
CA PRO A 276 -24.06 -5.66 9.39
C PRO A 276 -23.48 -5.43 10.78
N LEU A 277 -24.00 -6.16 11.77
CA LEU A 277 -23.39 -6.29 13.08
C LEU A 277 -22.03 -6.97 12.93
N ARG A 278 -20.98 -6.47 13.58
CA ARG A 278 -19.64 -6.98 13.46
C ARG A 278 -18.95 -7.12 14.81
N GLU A 279 -18.18 -8.17 14.97
CA GLU A 279 -17.23 -8.35 16.07
C GLU A 279 -15.92 -8.86 15.52
N GLN A 280 -14.81 -8.20 15.86
CA GLN A 280 -13.48 -8.57 15.35
C GLN A 280 -12.46 -8.54 16.49
N VAL A 281 -11.61 -9.58 16.53
CA VAL A 281 -10.39 -9.65 17.34
C VAL A 281 -9.21 -9.82 16.40
N ASN A 282 -8.16 -9.06 16.61
CA ASN A 282 -6.96 -9.11 15.79
C ASN A 282 -5.72 -8.96 16.69
N VAL A 283 -4.79 -9.89 16.59
CA VAL A 283 -3.57 -9.91 17.41
C VAL A 283 -2.37 -10.16 16.51
N MET A 284 -1.33 -9.36 16.67
CA MET A 284 -0.07 -9.51 15.93
C MET A 284 1.10 -9.41 16.90
N ASN A 285 2.02 -10.36 16.82
CA ASN A 285 3.33 -10.26 17.45
C ASN A 285 4.39 -10.23 16.37
N ARG A 286 5.31 -9.28 16.48
CA ARG A 286 6.38 -9.11 15.50
C ARG A 286 7.72 -8.86 16.18
N TRP A 287 8.79 -9.26 15.50
CA TRP A 287 10.17 -9.22 15.96
C TRP A 287 11.03 -8.53 14.92
N TYR A 288 12.00 -7.79 15.40
CA TYR A 288 13.03 -7.14 14.59
C TYR A 288 14.41 -7.49 15.16
N HIS A 289 15.28 -8.02 14.30
CA HIS A 289 16.64 -8.40 14.67
C HIS A 289 17.62 -7.70 13.72
N LYS A 290 18.52 -6.90 14.26
CA LYS A 290 19.51 -6.12 13.50
C LYS A 290 20.91 -6.44 13.97
N LEU A 291 21.74 -6.97 13.08
CA LEU A 291 23.18 -7.14 13.21
C LEU A 291 23.88 -6.22 12.20
N ASP A 292 25.19 -6.18 12.22
CA ASP A 292 25.96 -5.29 11.34
C ASP A 292 25.69 -5.49 9.83
N LYS A 293 25.60 -6.75 9.40
CA LYS A 293 25.34 -7.13 8.00
C LYS A 293 24.05 -7.91 7.79
N TYR A 294 23.26 -8.11 8.83
CA TYR A 294 22.06 -8.91 8.75
C TYR A 294 20.90 -8.24 9.46
N VAL A 295 19.77 -8.15 8.74
CA VAL A 295 18.50 -7.67 9.29
C VAL A 295 17.43 -8.71 9.06
N ALA A 296 16.65 -8.98 10.09
CA ALA A 296 15.51 -9.88 9.98
C ALA A 296 14.28 -9.31 10.67
N GLN A 297 13.14 -9.55 10.07
CA GLN A 297 11.81 -9.28 10.61
C GLN A 297 11.01 -10.57 10.59
N TYR A 298 10.24 -10.81 11.64
CA TYR A 298 9.34 -11.95 11.78
C TYR A 298 8.02 -11.45 12.32
N GLY A 299 6.93 -12.07 11.92
CA GLY A 299 5.63 -11.75 12.47
C GLY A 299 4.65 -12.90 12.36
N VAL A 300 3.80 -13.01 13.36
CA VAL A 300 2.63 -13.87 13.37
C VAL A 300 1.42 -13.05 13.69
N ARG A 301 0.31 -13.33 13.01
CA ARG A 301 -0.95 -12.62 13.16
C ARG A 301 -2.11 -13.59 13.18
N TYR A 302 -3.08 -13.32 14.01
CA TYR A 302 -4.36 -14.02 14.02
C TYR A 302 -5.51 -13.01 14.03
N LEU A 303 -6.52 -13.30 13.22
CA LEU A 303 -7.76 -12.54 13.14
C LEU A 303 -8.95 -13.49 13.24
N HIS A 304 -9.91 -13.10 14.04
CA HIS A 304 -11.26 -13.66 14.04
C HIS A 304 -12.27 -12.55 13.81
N GLU A 305 -13.22 -12.77 12.90
CA GLU A 305 -14.31 -11.85 12.64
C GLU A 305 -15.64 -12.59 12.47
N SER A 306 -16.67 -12.05 13.10
CA SER A 306 -18.07 -12.47 12.92
C SER A 306 -18.88 -11.30 12.39
N ARG A 307 -19.67 -11.54 11.34
CA ARG A 307 -20.61 -10.56 10.76
C ARG A 307 -22.01 -11.16 10.71
N THR A 308 -23.01 -10.33 11.01
CA THR A 308 -24.42 -10.69 10.90
C THR A 308 -25.17 -9.56 10.22
N GLY A 309 -25.72 -9.83 9.05
CA GLY A 309 -26.56 -8.92 8.28
C GLY A 309 -27.99 -9.46 8.10
N GLY A 310 -28.80 -8.74 7.35
CA GLY A 310 -30.17 -9.11 7.01
C GLY A 310 -31.22 -8.24 7.67
N GLN A 311 -32.36 -8.80 8.04
CA GLN A 311 -33.49 -8.04 8.57
C GLN A 311 -33.28 -7.57 10.00
N ASP A 312 -33.77 -6.35 10.31
CA ASP A 312 -33.79 -5.77 11.65
C ASP A 312 -34.89 -6.43 12.50
N THR A 313 -34.49 -7.33 13.38
CA THR A 313 -35.38 -8.05 14.29
C THR A 313 -35.59 -7.37 15.62
N LYS A 314 -34.98 -6.20 15.84
CA LYS A 314 -35.17 -5.43 17.06
C LYS A 314 -36.37 -4.49 16.95
N HIS A 315 -36.57 -3.92 15.77
CA HIS A 315 -37.64 -2.94 15.53
C HIS A 315 -38.82 -3.52 14.76
N HIS A 316 -38.63 -4.67 14.10
CA HIS A 316 -39.64 -5.34 13.31
C HIS A 316 -39.85 -6.80 13.77
N ASP A 317 -41.11 -7.29 13.70
CA ASP A 317 -41.46 -8.63 14.11
C ASP A 317 -41.63 -9.55 12.88
N PHE A 318 -40.60 -10.40 12.65
CA PHE A 318 -40.56 -11.35 11.54
C PHE A 318 -40.67 -12.78 12.05
N THR A 319 -41.50 -13.59 11.41
CA THR A 319 -41.66 -15.03 11.77
C THR A 319 -40.44 -15.85 11.37
N ASP A 320 -39.83 -15.57 10.21
CA ASP A 320 -38.62 -16.24 9.68
C ASP A 320 -37.73 -15.16 9.02
N PRO A 321 -36.92 -14.41 9.81
CA PRO A 321 -36.20 -13.30 9.28
C PRO A 321 -35.04 -13.74 8.38
N TYR A 322 -34.87 -13.08 7.25
CA TYR A 322 -33.70 -13.22 6.39
C TYR A 322 -32.43 -12.84 7.15
N ARG A 323 -31.45 -13.75 7.19
CA ARG A 323 -30.18 -13.52 7.91
C ARG A 323 -28.97 -13.96 7.09
N ILE A 324 -27.93 -13.18 7.22
CA ILE A 324 -26.60 -13.49 6.69
C ILE A 324 -25.64 -13.62 7.88
N HIS A 325 -24.87 -14.71 7.89
CA HIS A 325 -23.81 -14.93 8.89
C HIS A 325 -22.51 -15.23 8.17
N LEU A 326 -21.44 -14.50 8.52
CA LEU A 326 -20.08 -14.77 8.06
C LEU A 326 -19.18 -14.90 9.28
N ASN A 327 -18.45 -16.01 9.35
CA ASN A 327 -17.42 -16.24 10.37
C ASN A 327 -16.09 -16.46 9.68
N THR A 328 -15.12 -15.61 9.97
CA THR A 328 -13.80 -15.64 9.36
C THR A 328 -12.74 -15.90 10.42
N ASN A 329 -11.85 -16.84 10.14
CA ASN A 329 -10.59 -17.05 10.87
C ASN A 329 -9.43 -16.90 9.89
N ARG A 330 -8.43 -16.11 10.27
CA ARG A 330 -7.24 -15.93 9.45
C ARG A 330 -5.98 -15.97 10.32
N ALA A 331 -5.05 -16.81 9.94
CA ALA A 331 -3.71 -16.86 10.53
C ALA A 331 -2.68 -16.47 9.46
N GLU A 332 -1.72 -15.65 9.84
CA GLU A 332 -0.65 -15.20 8.95
C GLU A 332 0.69 -15.34 9.65
N LEU A 333 1.71 -15.67 8.89
CA LEU A 333 3.10 -15.62 9.32
C LEU A 333 3.95 -15.02 8.20
N PHE A 334 5.00 -14.29 8.58
CA PHE A 334 5.98 -13.80 7.61
C PHE A 334 7.37 -13.75 8.21
N THR A 335 8.37 -13.81 7.34
CA THR A 335 9.75 -13.44 7.64
C THR A 335 10.36 -12.69 6.47
N LYS A 336 11.10 -11.64 6.77
CA LYS A 336 11.93 -10.89 5.84
C LYS A 336 13.35 -10.90 6.39
N GLN A 337 14.29 -11.38 5.61
CA GLN A 337 15.69 -11.51 6.01
C GLN A 337 16.57 -10.89 4.94
N ALA A 338 17.50 -10.03 5.32
CA ALA A 338 18.46 -9.45 4.42
C ALA A 338 19.86 -9.62 4.93
N TYR A 339 20.75 -9.94 4.02
CA TYR A 339 22.19 -9.96 4.25
C TYR A 339 22.86 -8.93 3.33
N ILE A 340 23.60 -8.00 3.95
CA ILE A 340 24.33 -6.94 3.25
C ILE A 340 25.72 -7.46 2.95
N ILE A 341 26.00 -7.60 1.67
CA ILE A 341 27.29 -8.06 1.15
C ILE A 341 28.28 -6.90 1.21
N ASP A 342 27.88 -5.76 0.61
CA ASP A 342 28.70 -4.56 0.51
C ASP A 342 27.82 -3.32 0.74
N LYS A 343 28.12 -2.54 1.78
CA LYS A 343 27.38 -1.32 2.12
C LYS A 343 27.63 -0.19 1.13
N GLU A 344 28.85 -0.08 0.61
CA GLU A 344 29.25 1.00 -0.30
C GLU A 344 28.60 0.83 -1.69
N LYS A 345 28.42 -0.42 -2.12
CA LYS A 345 27.79 -0.77 -3.41
C LYS A 345 26.31 -1.10 -3.30
N VAL A 346 25.70 -0.85 -2.13
CA VAL A 346 24.30 -1.24 -1.87
C VAL A 346 24.02 -2.67 -2.36
N GLU A 347 24.98 -3.59 -2.10
CA GLU A 347 24.89 -4.98 -2.54
C GLU A 347 24.30 -5.84 -1.44
N SER A 348 23.16 -6.47 -1.72
CA SER A 348 22.43 -7.25 -0.74
C SER A 348 21.68 -8.43 -1.34
N VAL A 349 21.43 -9.43 -0.51
CA VAL A 349 20.50 -10.53 -0.78
C VAL A 349 19.40 -10.50 0.27
N ALA A 350 18.15 -10.60 -0.16
CA ALA A 350 17.01 -10.66 0.74
C ALA A 350 16.11 -11.87 0.44
N LEU A 351 15.58 -12.47 1.49
CA LEU A 351 14.59 -13.54 1.45
C LEU A 351 13.31 -13.06 2.13
N ILE A 352 12.20 -13.15 1.41
CA ILE A 352 10.86 -12.89 1.93
C ILE A 352 10.08 -14.19 1.86
N LEU A 353 9.53 -14.63 2.99
CA LEU A 353 8.60 -15.75 3.06
C LEU A 353 7.36 -15.27 3.79
N SER A 354 6.19 -15.55 3.24
CA SER A 354 4.92 -15.36 3.95
C SER A 354 3.99 -16.54 3.71
N GLY A 355 3.14 -16.80 4.70
CA GLY A 355 2.10 -17.80 4.60
C GLY A 355 0.82 -17.33 5.29
N SER A 356 -0.32 -17.66 4.72
CA SER A 356 -1.60 -17.40 5.34
C SER A 356 -2.57 -18.57 5.18
N TYR A 357 -3.34 -18.80 6.22
CA TYR A 357 -4.52 -19.66 6.22
C TYR A 357 -5.75 -18.77 6.42
N HIS A 358 -6.73 -18.91 5.55
CA HIS A 358 -8.00 -18.20 5.62
C HIS A 358 -9.15 -19.18 5.55
N GLU A 359 -10.02 -19.13 6.54
CA GLU A 359 -11.27 -19.88 6.62
C GLU A 359 -12.42 -18.89 6.71
N GLN A 360 -13.37 -18.96 5.80
CA GLN A 360 -14.64 -18.24 5.91
C GLN A 360 -15.80 -19.21 5.79
N LYS A 361 -16.61 -19.29 6.82
CA LYS A 361 -17.88 -20.03 6.85
C LYS A 361 -19.00 -19.03 6.79
N SER A 362 -19.75 -19.09 5.70
CA SER A 362 -20.83 -18.13 5.41
C SER A 362 -22.15 -18.82 5.21
N ARG A 363 -23.21 -18.14 5.60
CA ARG A 363 -24.58 -18.57 5.34
C ARG A 363 -25.42 -17.35 4.94
N TYR A 364 -25.90 -17.36 3.72
CA TYR A 364 -26.79 -16.35 3.16
C TYR A 364 -28.21 -16.93 3.18
N ASP A 365 -28.91 -16.68 4.28
CA ASP A 365 -30.21 -17.33 4.60
C ASP A 365 -30.11 -18.86 4.53
N ARG A 366 -30.64 -19.47 3.48
CA ARG A 366 -30.60 -20.93 3.24
C ARG A 366 -29.39 -21.39 2.45
N THR A 367 -28.59 -20.46 1.89
CA THR A 367 -27.44 -20.74 1.01
C THR A 367 -26.14 -20.75 1.80
N PRO A 368 -25.57 -21.90 2.17
CA PRO A 368 -24.26 -21.98 2.77
C PRO A 368 -23.17 -21.84 1.70
N TYR A 369 -22.16 -21.04 2.01
CA TYR A 369 -20.93 -20.91 1.24
C TYR A 369 -19.74 -20.93 2.20
N ASN A 370 -18.81 -21.85 1.99
CA ASN A 370 -17.60 -21.96 2.78
C ASN A 370 -16.39 -21.94 1.85
N VAL A 371 -15.36 -21.20 2.25
CA VAL A 371 -14.09 -21.14 1.53
C VAL A 371 -12.92 -21.28 2.49
N TYR A 372 -11.94 -22.11 2.08
CA TYR A 372 -10.66 -22.29 2.74
C TYR A 372 -9.56 -21.96 1.73
N GLN A 373 -8.65 -21.10 2.12
CA GLN A 373 -7.50 -20.74 1.29
C GLN A 373 -6.21 -20.90 2.09
N ASN A 374 -5.24 -21.57 1.48
CA ASN A 374 -3.85 -21.59 1.91
C ASN A 374 -3.01 -20.83 0.89
N ASN A 375 -2.32 -19.79 1.30
CA ASN A 375 -1.39 -19.06 0.46
C ASN A 375 0.02 -19.15 1.04
N VAL A 376 1.02 -19.37 0.18
CA VAL A 376 2.44 -19.28 0.51
C VAL A 376 3.14 -18.47 -0.57
N TYR A 377 3.87 -17.46 -0.15
CA TYR A 377 4.72 -16.64 -1.02
C TYR A 377 6.17 -16.72 -0.58
N ALA A 378 7.06 -16.92 -1.54
CA ALA A 378 8.50 -16.90 -1.34
C ALA A 378 9.15 -15.99 -2.40
N SER A 379 10.10 -15.16 -2.00
CA SER A 379 10.89 -14.33 -2.90
C SER A 379 12.32 -14.20 -2.43
N LEU A 380 13.26 -14.51 -3.31
CA LEU A 380 14.70 -14.30 -3.13
C LEU A 380 15.13 -13.17 -4.05
N LEU A 381 15.65 -12.10 -3.47
CA LEU A 381 16.04 -10.88 -4.16
C LEU A 381 17.55 -10.69 -4.06
N TYR A 382 18.16 -10.23 -5.13
CA TYR A 382 19.53 -9.73 -5.16
C TYR A 382 19.53 -8.33 -5.74
N GLU A 383 20.13 -7.39 -5.03
CA GLU A 383 20.24 -5.99 -5.44
C GLU A 383 21.71 -5.57 -5.43
N LYS A 384 22.09 -4.78 -6.44
CA LYS A 384 23.42 -4.23 -6.57
C LYS A 384 23.42 -2.90 -7.30
N GLU A 385 24.09 -1.94 -6.72
CA GLU A 385 24.47 -0.69 -7.37
C GLU A 385 25.88 -0.83 -7.95
N PHE A 386 26.00 -0.79 -9.27
CA PHE A 386 27.30 -0.83 -9.95
C PHE A 386 28.00 0.52 -9.90
N THR A 387 27.22 1.57 -10.04
CA THR A 387 27.60 2.99 -9.92
C THR A 387 26.36 3.76 -9.45
N PRO A 388 26.47 5.00 -8.95
CA PRO A 388 25.31 5.83 -8.59
C PRO A 388 24.27 5.99 -9.71
N MET A 389 24.68 5.75 -10.96
CA MET A 389 23.79 5.82 -12.12
C MET A 389 23.19 4.47 -12.53
N HIS A 390 23.72 3.34 -12.09
CA HIS A 390 23.39 2.03 -12.60
C HIS A 390 23.13 1.03 -11.48
N SER A 391 21.91 0.58 -11.34
CA SER A 391 21.55 -0.47 -10.38
C SER A 391 20.75 -1.60 -11.03
N LEU A 392 20.90 -2.80 -10.48
CA LEU A 392 20.21 -4.02 -10.89
C LEU A 392 19.53 -4.65 -9.68
N SER A 393 18.26 -5.01 -9.84
CA SER A 393 17.53 -5.88 -8.94
C SER A 393 17.09 -7.12 -9.72
N THR A 394 17.41 -8.30 -9.22
CA THR A 394 17.00 -9.56 -9.83
C THR A 394 16.54 -10.53 -8.75
N GLY A 395 15.70 -11.48 -9.10
CA GLY A 395 15.24 -12.42 -8.11
C GLY A 395 14.40 -13.55 -8.66
N LEU A 396 14.11 -14.48 -7.75
CA LEU A 396 13.23 -15.61 -7.95
C LEU A 396 12.05 -15.46 -7.00
N SER A 397 10.87 -15.89 -7.43
CA SER A 397 9.72 -15.94 -6.55
C SER A 397 8.86 -17.16 -6.82
N MET A 398 8.05 -17.52 -5.85
CA MET A 398 7.04 -18.56 -5.95
C MET A 398 5.79 -18.09 -5.21
N ASN A 399 4.65 -18.26 -5.83
CA ASN A 399 3.36 -18.10 -5.19
C ASN A 399 2.60 -19.43 -5.27
N TYR A 400 2.06 -19.87 -4.15
CA TYR A 400 1.18 -21.04 -4.02
C TYR A 400 -0.16 -20.58 -3.47
N ASP A 401 -1.24 -20.94 -4.16
CA ASP A 401 -2.62 -20.73 -3.71
C ASP A 401 -3.39 -22.04 -3.81
N GLY A 402 -3.88 -22.53 -2.68
CA GLY A 402 -4.81 -23.66 -2.60
C GLY A 402 -6.16 -23.20 -2.10
N PHE A 403 -7.21 -23.48 -2.85
CA PHE A 403 -8.60 -23.18 -2.53
C PHE A 403 -9.43 -24.46 -2.40
N ASP A 404 -10.30 -24.48 -1.41
CA ASP A 404 -11.42 -25.41 -1.27
C ASP A 404 -12.68 -24.55 -1.03
N GLU A 405 -13.59 -24.52 -2.03
CA GLU A 405 -14.81 -23.73 -1.99
C GLU A 405 -16.04 -24.65 -2.12
N ASN A 406 -16.98 -24.49 -1.21
CA ASN A 406 -18.22 -25.25 -1.17
C ASN A 406 -19.44 -24.32 -1.14
N LEU A 407 -20.21 -24.32 -2.22
CA LEU A 407 -21.46 -23.58 -2.35
C LEU A 407 -22.65 -24.56 -2.48
N VAL A 408 -23.68 -24.36 -1.68
CA VAL A 408 -24.94 -25.11 -1.85
C VAL A 408 -26.01 -24.14 -2.33
N GLN A 409 -26.51 -24.36 -3.54
CA GLN A 409 -27.59 -23.57 -4.12
C GLN A 409 -28.91 -24.38 -4.13
N TYR A 410 -30.01 -23.71 -3.86
CA TYR A 410 -31.34 -24.32 -3.93
C TYR A 410 -32.01 -24.00 -5.26
N ALA A 411 -32.44 -25.03 -5.99
CA ALA A 411 -33.05 -24.90 -7.29
C ALA A 411 -34.23 -25.89 -7.43
N GLY A 412 -35.46 -25.40 -7.69
CA GLY A 412 -36.64 -26.25 -7.94
C GLY A 412 -37.03 -27.14 -6.77
N GLY A 413 -36.65 -26.78 -5.53
CA GLY A 413 -36.92 -27.60 -4.34
C GLY A 413 -35.80 -28.59 -3.99
N GLU A 414 -34.78 -28.71 -4.83
CA GLU A 414 -33.58 -29.52 -4.60
C GLU A 414 -32.37 -28.68 -4.25
N SER A 415 -31.46 -29.22 -3.43
CA SER A 415 -30.18 -28.61 -3.13
C SER A 415 -29.10 -29.16 -4.06
N VAL A 416 -28.39 -28.27 -4.74
CA VAL A 416 -27.25 -28.64 -5.58
C VAL A 416 -25.98 -28.13 -4.92
N ARG A 417 -25.04 -29.03 -4.64
CA ARG A 417 -23.73 -28.71 -4.08
C ARG A 417 -22.74 -28.54 -5.21
N HIS A 418 -22.05 -27.42 -5.19
CA HIS A 418 -20.92 -27.11 -6.05
C HIS A 418 -19.65 -27.09 -5.20
N ALA A 419 -18.67 -27.92 -5.54
CA ALA A 419 -17.34 -27.94 -4.95
C ALA A 419 -16.35 -27.45 -6.00
N TYR A 420 -15.54 -26.46 -5.62
CA TYR A 420 -14.51 -25.87 -6.48
C TYR A 420 -13.17 -25.98 -5.76
N ASP A 421 -12.41 -27.02 -6.08
CA ASP A 421 -11.08 -27.23 -5.55
C ASP A 421 -10.06 -26.75 -6.60
N ARG A 422 -9.15 -25.88 -6.17
CA ARG A 422 -8.15 -25.35 -7.07
C ARG A 422 -6.81 -25.19 -6.37
N THR A 423 -5.77 -25.61 -7.06
CA THR A 423 -4.38 -25.36 -6.63
C THR A 423 -3.62 -24.69 -7.77
N GLU A 424 -3.02 -23.55 -7.48
CA GLU A 424 -2.15 -22.82 -8.41
C GLU A 424 -0.78 -22.63 -7.81
N VAL A 425 0.26 -22.95 -8.58
CA VAL A 425 1.66 -22.68 -8.24
C VAL A 425 2.27 -21.83 -9.33
N VAL A 426 2.85 -20.69 -8.96
CA VAL A 426 3.45 -19.74 -9.90
C VAL A 426 4.89 -19.44 -9.50
N PRO A 427 5.86 -20.28 -9.92
CA PRO A 427 7.28 -19.91 -9.89
C PRO A 427 7.57 -18.86 -10.95
N GLY A 428 8.48 -17.92 -10.63
CA GLY A 428 8.87 -16.86 -11.54
C GLY A 428 10.26 -16.32 -11.26
N ALA A 429 10.80 -15.64 -12.26
CA ALA A 429 12.08 -14.93 -12.17
C ALA A 429 11.93 -13.54 -12.79
N TYR A 430 12.68 -12.57 -12.24
CA TYR A 430 12.67 -11.21 -12.77
C TYR A 430 14.06 -10.59 -12.81
N ALA A 431 14.20 -9.60 -13.68
CA ALA A 431 15.32 -8.67 -13.70
C ALA A 431 14.79 -7.25 -13.93
N GLN A 432 15.26 -6.31 -13.13
CA GLN A 432 14.94 -4.90 -13.21
C GLN A 432 16.20 -4.08 -13.16
N TYR A 433 16.36 -3.21 -14.13
CA TYR A 433 17.50 -2.31 -14.25
C TYR A 433 17.03 -0.88 -14.07
N THR A 434 17.79 -0.12 -13.28
CA THR A 434 17.55 1.30 -13.07
C THR A 434 18.75 2.09 -13.58
N PHE A 435 18.48 3.08 -14.44
CA PHE A 435 19.42 4.10 -14.85
C PHE A 435 19.00 5.43 -14.25
N ASN A 436 19.89 6.07 -13.50
CA ASN A 436 19.65 7.37 -12.86
C ASN A 436 20.73 8.38 -13.31
N LEU A 437 20.36 9.33 -14.14
CA LEU A 437 21.23 10.43 -14.54
C LEU A 437 21.01 11.64 -13.63
N ASN A 438 21.68 11.64 -12.47
CA ASN A 438 21.68 12.74 -11.50
C ASN A 438 20.26 13.26 -11.18
N ASP A 439 19.31 12.36 -10.98
CA ASP A 439 17.89 12.62 -10.74
C ASP A 439 17.15 13.44 -11.82
N LYS A 440 17.84 13.86 -12.88
CA LYS A 440 17.23 14.52 -14.04
C LYS A 440 16.48 13.58 -14.94
N LEU A 441 17.04 12.40 -15.17
CA LEU A 441 16.41 11.35 -15.95
C LEU A 441 16.59 10.01 -15.24
N ILE A 442 15.49 9.39 -14.86
CA ILE A 442 15.50 8.05 -14.27
C ILE A 442 14.70 7.15 -15.20
N LEU A 443 15.32 6.05 -15.60
CA LEU A 443 14.69 4.98 -16.36
C LEU A 443 14.73 3.72 -15.51
N LEU A 444 13.57 3.10 -15.28
CA LEU A 444 13.43 1.80 -14.67
C LEU A 444 12.78 0.87 -15.68
N ALA A 445 13.50 -0.17 -16.08
CA ALA A 445 13.01 -1.17 -17.01
C ALA A 445 13.11 -2.56 -16.36
N GLY A 446 12.03 -3.29 -16.37
CA GLY A 446 11.97 -4.62 -15.78
C GLY A 446 11.24 -5.62 -16.67
N VAL A 447 11.64 -6.85 -16.57
CA VAL A 447 10.96 -8.00 -17.18
C VAL A 447 10.85 -9.11 -16.15
N ARG A 448 9.71 -9.74 -16.13
CA ARG A 448 9.40 -10.89 -15.27
C ARG A 448 8.82 -12.00 -16.13
N ALA A 449 9.24 -13.23 -15.88
CA ALA A 449 8.75 -14.43 -16.52
C ALA A 449 8.24 -15.39 -15.46
N ASP A 450 7.00 -15.83 -15.60
CA ASP A 450 6.30 -16.69 -14.65
C ASP A 450 5.67 -17.88 -15.39
N TYR A 451 5.49 -18.97 -14.66
CA TYR A 451 4.76 -20.14 -15.12
C TYR A 451 3.65 -20.49 -14.13
N SER A 452 2.39 -20.38 -14.56
CA SER A 452 1.26 -20.84 -13.77
C SER A 452 0.92 -22.29 -14.10
N THR A 453 0.70 -23.11 -13.10
CA THR A 453 0.20 -24.49 -13.29
C THR A 453 -1.20 -24.56 -13.91
N LEU A 454 -1.93 -23.43 -13.95
CA LEU A 454 -3.28 -23.33 -14.54
C LEU A 454 -3.29 -22.65 -15.91
N TYR A 455 -2.37 -21.69 -16.16
CA TYR A 455 -2.43 -20.78 -17.30
C TYR A 455 -1.13 -20.75 -18.12
N ASP A 456 -0.21 -21.68 -17.86
CA ASP A 456 1.06 -21.82 -18.55
C ASP A 456 2.00 -20.60 -18.37
N PHE A 457 2.87 -20.37 -19.33
CA PHE A 457 3.94 -19.38 -19.31
C PHE A 457 3.45 -18.00 -19.73
N PHE A 458 3.83 -16.96 -18.95
CA PHE A 458 3.55 -15.58 -19.30
C PHE A 458 4.71 -14.64 -18.93
N VAL A 459 4.76 -13.49 -19.59
CA VAL A 459 5.83 -12.49 -19.41
C VAL A 459 5.22 -11.12 -19.10
N THR A 460 5.79 -10.46 -18.10
CA THR A 460 5.36 -9.17 -17.58
C THR A 460 6.47 -8.13 -17.81
N PRO A 461 6.52 -7.45 -18.97
CA PRO A 461 7.41 -6.30 -19.19
C PRO A 461 6.82 -5.04 -18.55
N ARG A 462 7.68 -4.22 -17.92
CA ARG A 462 7.31 -2.92 -17.36
C ARG A 462 8.43 -1.90 -17.55
N VAL A 463 8.07 -0.66 -17.84
CA VAL A 463 8.99 0.46 -17.97
C VAL A 463 8.41 1.70 -17.32
N HIS A 464 9.27 2.43 -16.60
CA HIS A 464 8.94 3.70 -15.99
C HIS A 464 10.03 4.70 -16.32
N ILE A 465 9.63 5.91 -16.65
CA ILE A 465 10.52 7.01 -16.98
C ILE A 465 10.11 8.20 -16.10
N LYS A 466 11.08 8.80 -15.45
CA LYS A 466 10.93 10.09 -14.78
C LYS A 466 11.92 11.06 -15.39
N TYR A 467 11.44 12.22 -15.81
CA TYR A 467 12.25 13.28 -16.37
C TYR A 467 11.95 14.60 -15.66
N ASN A 468 12.97 15.19 -15.07
CA ASN A 468 12.91 16.47 -14.35
C ASN A 468 13.68 17.52 -15.15
N PRO A 469 13.05 18.14 -16.18
CA PRO A 469 13.72 19.19 -16.97
C PRO A 469 14.07 20.41 -16.12
N PHE A 470 13.24 20.69 -15.11
CA PHE A 470 13.39 21.78 -14.15
C PHE A 470 12.99 21.29 -12.76
N ASP A 471 13.48 21.90 -11.68
CA ASP A 471 13.13 21.55 -10.30
C ASP A 471 11.65 21.72 -9.97
N TRP A 472 10.97 22.61 -10.71
CA TRP A 472 9.55 22.90 -10.57
C TRP A 472 8.65 22.10 -11.50
N PHE A 473 9.21 21.30 -12.43
CA PHE A 473 8.42 20.53 -13.40
C PHE A 473 8.95 19.12 -13.57
N HIS A 474 8.11 18.12 -13.26
CA HIS A 474 8.42 16.71 -13.38
C HIS A 474 7.46 16.00 -14.31
N ILE A 475 7.98 15.12 -15.14
CA ILE A 475 7.25 14.26 -16.06
C ILE A 475 7.50 12.82 -15.64
N ARG A 476 6.44 12.03 -15.49
CA ARG A 476 6.54 10.58 -15.33
C ARG A 476 5.71 9.89 -16.40
N ALA A 477 6.26 8.85 -16.99
CA ALA A 477 5.57 7.98 -17.92
C ALA A 477 5.79 6.53 -17.52
N SER A 478 4.78 5.70 -17.71
CA SER A 478 4.85 4.27 -17.43
C SER A 478 4.11 3.48 -18.49
N ALA A 479 4.59 2.29 -18.77
CA ALA A 479 3.88 1.29 -19.56
C ALA A 479 4.24 -0.11 -19.06
N GLY A 480 3.27 -0.99 -19.00
CA GLY A 480 3.56 -2.35 -18.59
C GLY A 480 2.34 -3.26 -18.64
N LYS A 481 2.63 -4.53 -18.52
CA LYS A 481 1.65 -5.61 -18.57
C LYS A 481 1.40 -6.14 -17.16
N GLY A 482 0.18 -6.57 -16.90
CA GLY A 482 -0.20 -7.24 -15.67
C GLY A 482 -1.09 -8.43 -15.94
N PHE A 483 -1.06 -9.40 -15.02
CA PHE A 483 -1.86 -10.62 -15.08
C PHE A 483 -2.54 -10.86 -13.73
N ARG A 484 -3.70 -11.50 -13.75
CA ARG A 484 -4.42 -11.81 -12.54
C ARG A 484 -5.21 -13.10 -12.68
N THR A 485 -5.12 -13.98 -11.70
CA THR A 485 -6.02 -15.12 -11.55
C THR A 485 -7.26 -14.68 -10.78
N ALA A 486 -8.44 -14.74 -11.41
CA ALA A 486 -9.67 -14.37 -10.77
C ALA A 486 -10.20 -15.52 -9.86
N ASN A 487 -10.63 -15.14 -8.66
CA ASN A 487 -11.28 -16.04 -7.71
C ASN A 487 -12.77 -15.68 -7.66
N VAL A 488 -13.47 -15.95 -8.77
CA VAL A 488 -14.78 -15.35 -9.09
C VAL A 488 -15.82 -15.50 -7.98
N LEU A 489 -15.87 -16.64 -7.31
CA LEU A 489 -16.84 -16.89 -6.24
C LEU A 489 -16.39 -16.19 -4.94
N ALA A 490 -15.14 -16.40 -4.52
CA ALA A 490 -14.61 -15.78 -3.31
C ALA A 490 -14.63 -14.24 -3.36
N GLU A 491 -14.37 -13.64 -4.52
CA GLU A 491 -14.34 -12.19 -4.73
C GLU A 491 -15.74 -11.57 -4.89
N ASN A 492 -16.77 -12.39 -5.15
CA ASN A 492 -18.14 -11.94 -5.42
C ASN A 492 -19.17 -12.63 -4.53
N ASN A 493 -18.77 -13.24 -3.40
CA ASN A 493 -19.70 -13.98 -2.53
C ASN A 493 -20.78 -13.09 -1.92
N PHE A 494 -20.62 -11.78 -1.85
CA PHE A 494 -21.66 -10.83 -1.45
C PHE A 494 -22.92 -10.91 -2.35
N LEU A 495 -22.77 -11.32 -3.62
CA LEU A 495 -23.90 -11.51 -4.54
C LEU A 495 -24.83 -12.67 -4.14
N LEU A 496 -24.35 -13.56 -3.24
CA LEU A 496 -25.19 -14.62 -2.65
C LEU A 496 -26.25 -14.04 -1.68
N SER A 497 -26.14 -12.77 -1.27
CA SER A 497 -27.16 -12.06 -0.51
C SER A 497 -28.47 -11.91 -1.30
N SER A 498 -28.40 -11.99 -2.62
CA SER A 498 -29.58 -12.06 -3.49
C SER A 498 -30.02 -13.52 -3.74
N SER A 499 -31.22 -13.72 -4.22
CA SER A 499 -31.73 -15.05 -4.60
C SER A 499 -31.15 -15.57 -5.92
N ARG A 500 -30.20 -14.86 -6.52
CA ARG A 500 -29.61 -15.18 -7.84
C ARG A 500 -28.74 -16.42 -7.77
N LYS A 501 -28.81 -17.24 -8.81
CA LYS A 501 -27.95 -18.42 -8.97
C LYS A 501 -26.62 -18.02 -9.61
N MET A 502 -25.54 -18.58 -9.10
CA MET A 502 -24.20 -18.39 -9.66
C MET A 502 -23.93 -19.45 -10.74
N TYR A 503 -23.51 -19.01 -11.94
CA TYR A 503 -23.08 -19.87 -13.04
C TYR A 503 -21.66 -19.46 -13.44
N ILE A 504 -20.71 -20.36 -13.28
CA ILE A 504 -19.31 -20.14 -13.56
C ILE A 504 -18.94 -20.98 -14.79
N ALA A 505 -18.38 -20.36 -15.82
CA ALA A 505 -17.88 -21.09 -16.98
C ALA A 505 -16.64 -21.92 -16.60
N ASP A 506 -16.54 -23.14 -17.15
CA ASP A 506 -15.47 -24.09 -16.80
C ASP A 506 -14.08 -23.64 -17.28
N ASN A 507 -14.00 -22.78 -18.30
CA ASN A 507 -12.77 -22.37 -19.00
C ASN A 507 -12.47 -20.86 -18.81
N LEU A 508 -12.49 -20.38 -17.59
CA LEU A 508 -12.10 -18.99 -17.32
C LEU A 508 -10.61 -18.78 -17.58
N ASP A 509 -10.30 -17.73 -18.33
CA ASP A 509 -8.93 -17.31 -18.64
C ASP A 509 -8.27 -16.60 -17.45
N GLN A 510 -6.94 -16.51 -17.46
CA GLN A 510 -6.21 -15.55 -16.64
C GLN A 510 -6.47 -14.15 -17.20
N GLU A 511 -6.86 -13.21 -16.36
CA GLU A 511 -7.05 -11.82 -16.79
C GLU A 511 -5.71 -11.17 -17.11
N GLU A 512 -5.69 -10.38 -18.18
CA GLU A 512 -4.49 -9.80 -18.76
C GLU A 512 -4.78 -8.41 -19.28
N ALA A 513 -3.94 -7.42 -18.91
CA ALA A 513 -4.09 -6.05 -19.38
C ALA A 513 -2.75 -5.34 -19.58
N TRP A 514 -2.73 -4.40 -20.53
CA TRP A 514 -1.72 -3.35 -20.62
C TRP A 514 -2.20 -2.11 -19.89
N ASN A 515 -1.32 -1.49 -19.13
CA ASN A 515 -1.56 -0.18 -18.53
C ASN A 515 -0.47 0.79 -18.97
N THR A 516 -0.89 1.99 -19.39
CA THR A 516 -0.01 3.10 -19.78
C THR A 516 -0.40 4.33 -18.99
N GLY A 517 0.57 5.04 -18.43
CA GLY A 517 0.35 6.22 -17.60
C GLY A 517 1.26 7.39 -17.96
N LEU A 518 0.73 8.59 -17.82
CA LEU A 518 1.46 9.85 -17.91
C LEU A 518 1.06 10.74 -16.73
N ASN A 519 2.07 11.27 -16.02
CA ASN A 519 1.87 12.25 -14.95
C ASN A 519 2.74 13.48 -15.23
N LEU A 520 2.15 14.66 -15.07
CA LEU A 520 2.81 15.96 -15.12
C LEU A 520 2.63 16.64 -13.76
N SER A 521 3.73 16.98 -13.09
CA SER A 521 3.68 17.63 -11.79
C SER A 521 4.42 18.96 -11.83
N PHE A 522 3.78 20.02 -11.33
CA PHE A 522 4.31 21.37 -11.26
C PHE A 522 4.37 21.82 -9.80
N TYR A 523 5.49 22.40 -9.40
CA TYR A 523 5.77 22.93 -8.07
C TYR A 523 6.07 24.41 -8.18
N ILE A 524 5.06 25.25 -8.10
CA ILE A 524 5.11 26.68 -8.42
C ILE A 524 5.28 27.48 -7.14
N PRO A 525 6.39 28.23 -6.96
CA PRO A 525 6.52 29.16 -5.85
C PRO A 525 5.45 30.27 -5.95
N LEU A 526 4.59 30.38 -4.95
CA LEU A 526 3.51 31.36 -4.91
C LEU A 526 3.39 31.94 -3.50
N PHE A 527 3.51 33.28 -3.35
CA PHE A 527 3.43 34.00 -2.07
C PHE A 527 4.28 33.41 -0.95
N GLY A 528 5.53 33.03 -1.25
CA GLY A 528 6.46 32.44 -0.29
C GLY A 528 6.19 31.00 0.11
N LYS A 529 5.25 30.33 -0.57
CA LYS A 529 4.89 28.92 -0.41
C LYS A 529 4.85 28.24 -1.77
N GLU A 530 4.62 26.93 -1.79
CA GLU A 530 4.61 26.16 -3.01
C GLU A 530 3.18 25.68 -3.34
N LEU A 531 2.70 26.02 -4.52
CA LEU A 531 1.53 25.43 -5.14
C LEU A 531 1.97 24.15 -5.85
N SER A 532 1.44 23.01 -5.43
CA SER A 532 1.58 21.74 -6.14
C SER A 532 0.38 21.53 -7.06
N LEU A 533 0.66 21.34 -8.34
CA LEU A 533 -0.35 21.02 -9.35
C LEU A 533 0.07 19.76 -10.09
N SER A 534 -0.80 18.75 -10.16
CA SER A 534 -0.54 17.52 -10.92
C SER A 534 -1.69 17.19 -11.86
N GLY A 535 -1.33 16.72 -13.06
CA GLY A 535 -2.26 16.17 -14.04
C GLY A 535 -1.84 14.76 -14.39
N GLU A 536 -2.78 13.83 -14.40
CA GLU A 536 -2.52 12.42 -14.62
C GLU A 536 -3.48 11.86 -15.68
N TRP A 537 -2.97 11.00 -16.51
CA TRP A 537 -3.74 10.20 -17.46
C TRP A 537 -3.27 8.76 -17.42
N TYR A 538 -4.24 7.83 -17.36
CA TYR A 538 -3.98 6.39 -17.44
C TYR A 538 -4.92 5.74 -18.43
N TYR A 539 -4.38 4.82 -19.21
CA TYR A 539 -5.11 3.98 -20.14
C TYR A 539 -4.83 2.52 -19.82
N THR A 540 -5.88 1.74 -19.57
CA THR A 540 -5.81 0.30 -19.35
C THR A 540 -6.58 -0.40 -20.46
N ASP A 541 -5.93 -1.31 -21.19
CA ASP A 541 -6.50 -2.12 -22.27
C ASP A 541 -6.48 -3.59 -21.85
N PHE A 542 -7.65 -4.18 -21.67
CA PHE A 542 -7.78 -5.57 -21.29
C PHE A 542 -7.68 -6.45 -22.53
N LEU A 543 -6.71 -7.37 -22.52
CA LEU A 543 -6.57 -8.40 -23.55
C LEU A 543 -7.46 -9.61 -23.22
N LYS A 544 -7.61 -9.89 -21.91
CA LYS A 544 -8.50 -10.91 -21.37
C LYS A 544 -9.14 -10.38 -20.10
N GLN A 545 -10.46 -10.48 -19.99
CA GLN A 545 -11.22 -10.06 -18.82
C GLN A 545 -12.37 -11.01 -18.56
N ILE A 546 -12.65 -11.24 -17.28
CA ILE A 546 -13.83 -12.00 -16.85
C ILE A 546 -14.99 -11.03 -16.61
N VAL A 547 -16.13 -11.36 -17.17
CA VAL A 547 -17.39 -10.62 -16.97
C VAL A 547 -18.14 -11.20 -15.80
N VAL A 548 -18.67 -10.32 -14.95
CA VAL A 548 -19.67 -10.62 -13.92
C VAL A 548 -21.01 -10.06 -14.43
N ASP A 549 -21.77 -10.89 -15.11
CA ASP A 549 -23.02 -10.51 -15.75
C ASP A 549 -24.20 -10.67 -14.79
N MET A 550 -24.77 -9.56 -14.38
CA MET A 550 -25.94 -9.46 -13.50
C MET A 550 -27.17 -8.92 -14.23
N ASP A 551 -27.02 -8.52 -15.50
CA ASP A 551 -28.02 -7.75 -16.24
C ASP A 551 -28.82 -8.62 -17.24
N SER A 552 -28.19 -9.64 -17.80
CA SER A 552 -28.83 -10.50 -18.82
C SER A 552 -29.94 -11.38 -18.24
N ASP A 553 -29.88 -11.71 -16.95
CA ASP A 553 -30.90 -12.55 -16.27
C ASP A 553 -31.09 -12.07 -14.81
N PRO A 554 -32.27 -11.57 -14.42
CA PRO A 554 -32.53 -11.08 -13.06
C PRO A 554 -32.41 -12.15 -11.98
N HIS A 555 -32.43 -13.46 -12.35
CA HIS A 555 -32.36 -14.59 -11.43
C HIS A 555 -30.98 -15.28 -11.41
N ALA A 556 -30.02 -14.77 -12.19
CA ALA A 556 -28.71 -15.39 -12.32
C ALA A 556 -27.57 -14.34 -12.28
N VAL A 557 -26.41 -14.81 -11.86
CA VAL A 557 -25.12 -14.16 -12.09
C VAL A 557 -24.27 -15.12 -12.91
N ARG A 558 -23.72 -14.63 -14.03
CA ARG A 558 -22.90 -15.45 -14.92
C ARG A 558 -21.49 -14.94 -14.98
N PHE A 559 -20.53 -15.84 -14.83
CA PHE A 559 -19.10 -15.53 -14.94
C PHE A 559 -18.55 -16.20 -16.21
N TYR A 560 -18.02 -15.39 -17.12
CA TYR A 560 -17.49 -15.88 -18.40
C TYR A 560 -16.40 -14.95 -18.94
N ASN A 561 -15.59 -15.44 -19.88
CA ASN A 561 -14.59 -14.64 -20.56
C ASN A 561 -15.27 -13.63 -21.50
N LEU A 562 -14.84 -12.38 -21.46
CA LEU A 562 -15.35 -11.33 -22.35
C LEU A 562 -14.99 -11.67 -23.81
N ASP A 563 -15.99 -11.73 -24.66
CA ASP A 563 -15.81 -11.73 -26.11
C ASP A 563 -15.97 -10.31 -26.64
N GLY A 564 -14.84 -9.59 -26.78
CA GLY A 564 -14.84 -8.20 -27.19
C GLY A 564 -13.70 -7.41 -26.58
N ARG A 565 -13.73 -6.09 -26.78
CA ARG A 565 -12.74 -5.15 -26.29
C ARG A 565 -13.21 -4.48 -25.00
N SER A 566 -12.33 -4.44 -23.99
CA SER A 566 -12.56 -3.69 -22.77
C SER A 566 -11.37 -2.79 -22.49
N TYR A 567 -11.66 -1.53 -22.12
CA TYR A 567 -10.63 -0.57 -21.76
C TYR A 567 -11.14 0.47 -20.76
N SER A 568 -10.21 1.11 -20.07
CA SER A 568 -10.49 2.24 -19.18
C SER A 568 -9.58 3.42 -19.50
N ASN A 569 -10.16 4.63 -19.51
CA ASN A 569 -9.43 5.89 -19.52
C ASN A 569 -9.70 6.63 -18.22
N SER A 570 -8.66 7.00 -17.51
CA SER A 570 -8.75 7.78 -16.27
C SER A 570 -7.92 9.04 -16.37
N PHE A 571 -8.54 10.19 -16.03
CA PHE A 571 -7.90 11.49 -15.95
C PHE A 571 -8.10 12.04 -14.54
N GLN A 572 -7.06 12.60 -13.96
CA GLN A 572 -7.15 13.29 -12.68
C GLN A 572 -6.31 14.57 -12.73
N VAL A 573 -6.86 15.64 -12.18
CA VAL A 573 -6.11 16.87 -11.90
C VAL A 573 -6.24 17.16 -10.41
N GLU A 574 -5.12 17.48 -9.77
CA GLU A 574 -5.05 17.80 -8.36
C GLU A 574 -4.24 19.07 -8.16
N ALA A 575 -4.74 19.96 -7.30
CA ALA A 575 -4.06 21.16 -6.87
C ALA A 575 -4.02 21.22 -5.34
N SER A 576 -2.85 21.46 -4.75
CA SER A 576 -2.68 21.56 -3.31
C SER A 576 -1.85 22.80 -2.96
N TYR A 577 -2.37 23.63 -2.03
CA TYR A 577 -1.70 24.85 -1.59
C TYR A 577 -1.81 25.03 -0.06
N PRO A 578 -0.68 25.16 0.64
CA PRO A 578 -0.64 25.44 2.07
C PRO A 578 -0.82 26.95 2.32
N PHE A 579 -2.05 27.38 2.69
CA PHE A 579 -2.37 28.79 2.94
C PHE A 579 -1.66 29.37 4.17
N PHE A 580 -1.63 28.61 5.27
CA PHE A 580 -0.93 28.98 6.50
C PHE A 580 -0.63 27.70 7.31
N ARG A 581 0.17 27.84 8.38
CA ARG A 581 0.55 26.71 9.22
C ARG A 581 -0.69 25.97 9.74
N GLY A 582 -0.81 24.70 9.44
CA GLY A 582 -1.93 23.85 9.81
C GLY A 582 -3.15 23.91 8.86
N PHE A 583 -3.11 24.72 7.77
CA PHE A 583 -4.19 24.75 6.79
C PHE A 583 -3.66 24.60 5.37
N THR A 584 -3.93 23.45 4.77
CA THR A 584 -3.65 23.15 3.36
C THR A 584 -4.98 22.86 2.66
N LEU A 585 -5.21 23.52 1.53
CA LEU A 585 -6.36 23.22 0.67
C LEU A 585 -5.90 22.32 -0.47
N THR A 586 -6.55 21.18 -0.61
CA THR A 586 -6.38 20.28 -1.75
C THR A 586 -7.71 20.16 -2.49
N ALA A 587 -7.67 20.39 -3.81
CA ALA A 587 -8.79 20.20 -4.71
C ALA A 587 -8.38 19.21 -5.80
N ALA A 588 -9.23 18.21 -6.06
CA ALA A 588 -9.00 17.22 -7.10
C ALA A 588 -10.28 17.03 -7.93
N TYR A 589 -10.09 16.76 -9.22
CA TYR A 589 -11.14 16.38 -10.14
C TYR A 589 -10.70 15.16 -10.95
N ARG A 590 -11.56 14.16 -11.02
CA ARG A 590 -11.34 12.93 -11.78
C ARG A 590 -12.52 12.65 -12.69
#